data_efcc025a00de73237eb03eb9344fae3b
#
_entry.id   efcc025a00de73237eb03eb9344fae3b
#
_cell.length_a   1.000
_cell.length_b   1.000
_cell.length_c   1.000
_cell.angle_alpha   90.00
_cell.angle_beta   90.00
_cell.angle_gamma   90.00
#
_symmetry.space_group_name_H-M   'P 1'
#
loop_
_entity.id
_entity.type
_entity.pdbx_description
1 polymer ?
#
loop_
_entity_poly.entity_id
_entity_poly.type
_entity_poly.pdbx_seq_one_letter_code
_entity_poly.pdbx_strand_id
1 'polypeptide(L)'
;MRLNRPDIPLEQLERTRRLMNQHALEALVSGYEERIHGLTLPDSDDRHVVAAALHTGAKVIVTFNLKDFPPSTLEPLGEVAQHPDLFALELLSQNRDKVLEALSNQRRLMVRAPMTALELLKTLSRQGLERTVQALITDTDRI
;
A
#
# COMPACT_ATOMS: atom_id res chain seq x y z
N MET A 1 -3.44 4.09 -14.88
CA MET A 1 -2.12 4.54 -14.37
C MET A 1 -1.49 5.66 -15.21
N ARG A 2 -1.42 5.57 -16.55
CA ARG A 2 -0.85 6.64 -17.40
C ARG A 2 -1.67 7.94 -17.42
N LEU A 3 -2.98 7.87 -17.26
CA LEU A 3 -3.88 9.05 -17.25
C LEU A 3 -3.56 10.02 -16.11
N ASN A 4 -3.10 9.50 -14.95
CA ASN A 4 -2.78 10.31 -13.77
C ASN A 4 -1.33 10.83 -13.75
N ARG A 5 -0.44 10.26 -14.57
CA ARG A 5 0.99 10.62 -14.64
C ARG A 5 1.48 10.55 -16.08
N PRO A 6 1.03 11.51 -16.93
CA PRO A 6 1.41 11.55 -18.36
C PRO A 6 2.90 11.86 -18.57
N ASP A 7 3.57 12.38 -17.54
CA ASP A 7 5.00 12.70 -17.50
C ASP A 7 5.90 11.44 -17.43
N ILE A 8 5.34 10.26 -17.06
CA ILE A 8 6.12 9.02 -16.95
C ILE A 8 6.05 8.24 -18.27
N PRO A 9 7.20 7.90 -18.89
CA PRO A 9 7.23 7.06 -20.08
C PRO A 9 6.55 5.71 -19.87
N LEU A 10 5.80 5.23 -20.87
CA LEU A 10 5.08 3.95 -20.79
C LEU A 10 6.02 2.78 -20.49
N GLU A 11 7.20 2.77 -21.11
CA GLU A 11 8.22 1.74 -20.87
C GLU A 11 8.65 1.67 -19.38
N GLN A 12 8.77 2.82 -18.72
CA GLN A 12 9.10 2.88 -17.30
C GLN A 12 7.97 2.32 -16.43
N LEU A 13 6.72 2.61 -16.77
CA LEU A 13 5.55 2.04 -16.09
C LEU A 13 5.45 0.52 -16.27
N GLU A 14 5.68 0.02 -17.48
CA GLU A 14 5.68 -1.41 -17.79
C GLU A 14 6.82 -2.15 -17.09
N ARG A 15 8.01 -1.54 -17.05
CA ARG A 15 9.14 -2.08 -16.28
C ARG A 15 8.80 -2.18 -14.79
N THR A 16 8.23 -1.12 -14.21
CA THR A 16 7.81 -1.11 -12.80
C THR A 16 6.79 -2.20 -12.54
N ARG A 17 5.74 -2.31 -13.36
CA ARG A 17 4.72 -3.37 -13.25
C ARG A 17 5.34 -4.76 -13.31
N ARG A 18 6.26 -5.00 -14.24
CA ARG A 18 6.94 -6.29 -14.37
C ARG A 18 7.75 -6.64 -13.13
N LEU A 19 8.51 -5.67 -12.59
CA LEU A 19 9.29 -5.88 -11.37
C LEU A 19 8.40 -6.16 -10.16
N MET A 20 7.30 -5.43 -10.01
CA MET A 20 6.32 -5.70 -8.94
C MET A 20 5.74 -7.11 -9.05
N ASN A 21 5.31 -7.51 -10.24
CA ASN A 21 4.75 -8.85 -10.47
C ASN A 21 5.78 -9.97 -10.23
N GLN A 22 7.07 -9.74 -10.50
CA GLN A 22 8.13 -10.72 -10.23
C GLN A 22 8.41 -10.91 -8.73
N HIS A 23 8.26 -9.86 -7.93
CA HIS A 23 8.57 -9.90 -6.50
C HIS A 23 7.34 -10.19 -5.62
N ALA A 24 6.14 -10.06 -6.16
CA ALA A 24 4.88 -10.27 -5.45
C ALA A 24 3.90 -11.03 -6.35
N LEU A 25 4.28 -12.28 -6.73
CA LEU A 25 3.50 -13.11 -7.66
C LEU A 25 2.07 -13.34 -7.18
N GLU A 26 1.87 -13.50 -5.88
CA GLU A 26 0.55 -13.73 -5.27
C GLU A 26 -0.29 -12.44 -5.13
N ALA A 27 0.30 -11.25 -5.38
CA ALA A 27 -0.41 -9.99 -5.30
C ALA A 27 -1.19 -9.64 -6.58
N LEU A 28 -0.97 -10.39 -7.68
CA LEU A 28 -1.71 -10.17 -8.92
C LEU A 28 -3.07 -10.87 -8.86
N VAL A 29 -4.13 -10.08 -8.74
CA VAL A 29 -5.51 -10.56 -8.73
C VAL A 29 -6.09 -10.48 -10.14
N SER A 30 -6.76 -11.55 -10.58
CA SER A 30 -7.49 -11.64 -11.86
C SER A 30 -8.82 -12.38 -11.65
N GLY A 31 -9.77 -12.22 -12.57
CA GLY A 31 -11.05 -12.90 -12.50
C GLY A 31 -12.08 -12.24 -11.56
N TYR A 32 -11.85 -10.98 -11.20
CA TYR A 32 -12.74 -10.19 -10.33
C TYR A 32 -13.72 -9.29 -11.12
N GLU A 33 -13.58 -9.23 -12.45
CA GLU A 33 -14.24 -8.26 -13.33
C GLU A 33 -15.76 -8.33 -13.25
N GLU A 34 -16.31 -9.55 -13.12
CA GLU A 34 -17.75 -9.77 -13.01
C GLU A 34 -18.35 -9.15 -11.74
N ARG A 35 -17.55 -8.99 -10.68
CA ARG A 35 -17.98 -8.40 -9.42
C ARG A 35 -18.12 -6.88 -9.47
N ILE A 36 -17.52 -6.23 -10.46
CA ILE A 36 -17.52 -4.76 -10.60
C ILE A 36 -18.93 -4.20 -10.78
N HIS A 37 -19.78 -4.90 -11.55
CA HIS A 37 -21.10 -4.40 -11.96
C HIS A 37 -22.10 -4.23 -10.80
N GLY A 38 -21.92 -4.95 -9.71
CA GLY A 38 -22.80 -4.86 -8.54
C GLY A 38 -22.38 -3.83 -7.49
N LEU A 39 -21.28 -3.11 -7.72
CA LEU A 39 -20.69 -2.21 -6.73
C LEU A 39 -21.05 -0.75 -7.01
N THR A 40 -21.34 0.00 -5.93
CA THR A 40 -21.58 1.44 -5.98
C THR A 40 -20.57 2.14 -5.08
N LEU A 41 -19.74 3.00 -5.65
CA LEU A 41 -18.75 3.82 -4.96
C LEU A 41 -18.88 5.28 -5.40
N PRO A 42 -18.40 6.27 -4.59
CA PRO A 42 -18.34 7.67 -4.97
C PRO A 42 -17.57 7.87 -6.29
N ASP A 43 -16.45 7.20 -6.45
CA ASP A 43 -15.74 7.10 -7.72
C ASP A 43 -15.97 5.71 -8.34
N SER A 44 -16.59 5.70 -9.52
CA SER A 44 -16.87 4.46 -10.25
C SER A 44 -15.60 3.73 -10.72
N ASP A 45 -14.52 4.46 -10.89
CA ASP A 45 -13.24 3.88 -11.35
C ASP A 45 -12.56 3.06 -10.24
N ASP A 46 -12.93 3.29 -8.98
CA ASP A 46 -12.39 2.55 -7.83
C ASP A 46 -13.11 1.21 -7.55
N ARG A 47 -14.21 0.91 -8.24
CA ARG A 47 -14.97 -0.34 -8.06
C ARG A 47 -14.12 -1.60 -8.26
N HIS A 48 -13.13 -1.54 -9.13
CA HIS A 48 -12.22 -2.66 -9.38
C HIS A 48 -11.39 -3.04 -8.13
N VAL A 49 -11.07 -2.08 -7.25
CA VAL A 49 -10.34 -2.32 -6.01
C VAL A 49 -11.20 -3.15 -5.05
N VAL A 50 -12.45 -2.75 -4.84
CA VAL A 50 -13.38 -3.49 -3.98
C VAL A 50 -13.71 -4.86 -4.56
N ALA A 51 -13.91 -4.95 -5.89
CA ALA A 51 -14.15 -6.22 -6.57
C ALA A 51 -12.98 -7.21 -6.37
N ALA A 52 -11.73 -6.73 -6.48
CA ALA A 52 -10.54 -7.54 -6.25
C ALA A 52 -10.42 -7.97 -4.77
N ALA A 53 -10.71 -7.09 -3.82
CA ALA A 53 -10.72 -7.41 -2.40
C ALA A 53 -11.74 -8.50 -2.08
N LEU A 54 -12.98 -8.36 -2.55
CA LEU A 54 -14.03 -9.37 -2.41
C LEU A 54 -13.65 -10.71 -3.06
N HIS A 55 -13.00 -10.67 -4.22
CA HIS A 55 -12.59 -11.88 -4.94
C HIS A 55 -11.53 -12.67 -4.18
N THR A 56 -10.59 -11.98 -3.56
CA THR A 56 -9.50 -12.61 -2.78
C THR A 56 -9.86 -12.86 -1.33
N GLY A 57 -10.99 -12.34 -0.83
CA GLY A 57 -11.36 -12.40 0.58
C GLY A 57 -10.53 -11.46 1.48
N ALA A 58 -9.84 -10.48 0.89
CA ALA A 58 -9.17 -9.43 1.65
C ALA A 58 -10.19 -8.66 2.49
N LYS A 59 -9.81 -8.29 3.71
CA LYS A 59 -10.70 -7.61 4.66
C LYS A 59 -10.39 -6.13 4.80
N VAL A 60 -9.22 -5.71 4.34
CA VAL A 60 -8.73 -4.34 4.48
C VAL A 60 -8.29 -3.80 3.14
N ILE A 61 -8.82 -2.66 2.75
CA ILE A 61 -8.36 -1.85 1.62
C ILE A 61 -7.47 -0.74 2.18
N VAL A 62 -6.17 -0.80 1.90
CA VAL A 62 -5.21 0.20 2.37
C VAL A 62 -5.13 1.34 1.36
N THR A 63 -5.58 2.54 1.76
CA THR A 63 -5.65 3.69 0.88
C THR A 63 -5.48 5.03 1.62
N PHE A 64 -4.83 6.00 0.99
CA PHE A 64 -4.83 7.38 1.45
C PHE A 64 -6.17 8.09 1.19
N ASN A 65 -6.95 7.61 0.23
CA ASN A 65 -8.19 8.23 -0.23
C ASN A 65 -9.43 7.58 0.42
N LEU A 66 -9.55 7.67 1.73
CA LEU A 66 -10.64 7.05 2.49
C LEU A 66 -12.03 7.53 2.08
N LYS A 67 -12.16 8.75 1.53
CA LYS A 67 -13.46 9.33 1.11
C LYS A 67 -14.12 8.55 -0.04
N ASP A 68 -13.31 7.90 -0.90
CA ASP A 68 -13.82 7.15 -2.05
C ASP A 68 -14.21 5.70 -1.65
N PHE A 69 -13.88 5.31 -0.41
CA PHE A 69 -14.18 4.01 0.18
C PHE A 69 -14.97 4.15 1.50
N PRO A 70 -16.19 4.70 1.47
CA PRO A 70 -16.93 5.01 2.69
C PRO A 70 -17.38 3.75 3.43
N PRO A 71 -17.42 3.77 4.79
CA PRO A 71 -17.89 2.65 5.60
C PRO A 71 -19.29 2.15 5.19
N SER A 72 -20.20 3.08 4.84
CA SER A 72 -21.55 2.73 4.40
C SER A 72 -21.61 1.78 3.19
N THR A 73 -20.58 1.79 2.36
CA THR A 73 -20.45 0.88 1.22
C THR A 73 -19.68 -0.39 1.58
N LEU A 74 -18.62 -0.28 2.37
CA LEU A 74 -17.71 -1.39 2.64
C LEU A 74 -18.20 -2.32 3.75
N GLU A 75 -18.78 -1.79 4.83
CA GLU A 75 -19.25 -2.60 5.97
C GLU A 75 -20.25 -3.69 5.59
N PRO A 76 -21.26 -3.44 4.73
CA PRO A 76 -22.17 -4.48 4.26
C PRO A 76 -21.47 -5.62 3.49
N LEU A 77 -20.29 -5.32 2.92
CA LEU A 77 -19.46 -6.28 2.18
C LEU A 77 -18.46 -7.03 3.09
N GLY A 78 -18.38 -6.64 4.37
CA GLY A 78 -17.44 -7.20 5.33
C GLY A 78 -16.00 -6.73 5.13
N GLU A 79 -15.81 -5.56 4.53
CA GLU A 79 -14.53 -4.92 4.26
C GLU A 79 -14.41 -3.58 4.99
N VAL A 80 -13.19 -3.10 5.18
CA VAL A 80 -12.90 -1.77 5.73
C VAL A 80 -11.81 -1.08 4.93
N ALA A 81 -11.88 0.24 4.82
CA ALA A 81 -10.78 1.05 4.31
C ALA A 81 -9.94 1.57 5.46
N GLN A 82 -8.61 1.51 5.32
CA GLN A 82 -7.68 1.91 6.35
C GLN A 82 -6.57 2.80 5.78
N HIS A 83 -6.23 3.86 6.52
CA HIS A 83 -5.11 4.71 6.16
C HIS A 83 -3.79 3.94 6.26
N PRO A 84 -2.83 4.08 5.31
CA PRO A 84 -1.57 3.34 5.31
C PRO A 84 -0.76 3.49 6.59
N ASP A 85 -0.79 4.65 7.25
CA ASP A 85 -0.08 4.89 8.51
C ASP A 85 -0.67 4.03 9.65
N LEU A 86 -2.01 3.94 9.72
CA LEU A 86 -2.66 3.11 10.73
C LEU A 86 -2.39 1.62 10.48
N PHE A 87 -2.48 1.19 9.23
CA PHE A 87 -2.17 -0.18 8.84
C PHE A 87 -0.72 -0.57 9.19
N ALA A 88 0.25 0.29 8.84
CA ALA A 88 1.66 0.06 9.16
C ALA A 88 1.91 0.04 10.68
N LEU A 89 1.24 0.91 11.43
CA LEU A 89 1.33 0.93 12.89
C LEU A 89 0.77 -0.36 13.53
N GLU A 90 -0.32 -0.90 13.00
CA GLU A 90 -0.87 -2.19 13.43
C GLU A 90 0.09 -3.34 13.14
N LEU A 91 0.68 -3.40 11.94
CA LEU A 91 1.71 -4.38 11.62
C LEU A 91 2.91 -4.30 12.57
N LEU A 92 3.34 -3.07 12.89
CA LEU A 92 4.41 -2.84 13.85
C LEU A 92 4.05 -3.35 15.25
N SER A 93 2.80 -3.16 15.69
CA SER A 93 2.32 -3.67 16.98
C SER A 93 2.23 -5.19 17.03
N GLN A 94 1.90 -5.83 15.92
CA GLN A 94 1.80 -7.28 15.82
C GLN A 94 3.16 -7.98 15.76
N ASN A 95 4.12 -7.42 14.99
CA ASN A 95 5.45 -8.00 14.86
C ASN A 95 6.51 -6.95 14.53
N ARG A 96 6.98 -6.26 15.59
CA ARG A 96 7.99 -5.20 15.48
C ARG A 96 9.26 -5.66 14.80
N ASP A 97 9.76 -6.84 15.14
CA ASP A 97 11.03 -7.36 14.62
C ASP A 97 10.97 -7.57 13.12
N LYS A 98 9.89 -8.13 12.60
CA LYS A 98 9.72 -8.31 11.14
C LYS A 98 9.61 -6.99 10.40
N VAL A 99 8.94 -5.98 10.98
CA VAL A 99 8.84 -4.66 10.36
C VAL A 99 10.22 -4.00 10.30
N LEU A 100 11.00 -4.07 11.39
CA LEU A 100 12.36 -3.54 11.43
C LEU A 100 13.28 -4.26 10.44
N GLU A 101 13.20 -5.58 10.35
CA GLU A 101 13.93 -6.37 9.35
C GLU A 101 13.57 -5.95 7.92
N ALA A 102 12.27 -5.75 7.63
CA ALA A 102 11.81 -5.30 6.32
C ALA A 102 12.36 -3.91 5.96
N LEU A 103 12.35 -2.96 6.90
CA LEU A 103 12.90 -1.62 6.70
C LEU A 103 14.43 -1.65 6.50
N SER A 104 15.14 -2.44 7.29
CA SER A 104 16.58 -2.64 7.15
C SER A 104 16.92 -3.24 5.78
N ASN A 105 16.16 -4.24 5.33
CA ASN A 105 16.32 -4.84 4.01
C ASN A 105 16.04 -3.83 2.90
N GLN A 106 14.95 -3.06 3.01
CA GLN A 106 14.61 -2.00 2.06
C GLN A 106 15.76 -1.00 1.94
N ARG A 107 16.29 -0.51 3.06
CA ARG A 107 17.40 0.45 3.08
C ARG A 107 18.66 -0.11 2.44
N ARG A 108 19.02 -1.37 2.72
CA ARG A 108 20.19 -2.04 2.10
C ARG A 108 20.08 -2.17 0.58
N LEU A 109 18.87 -2.29 0.05
CA LEU A 109 18.62 -2.41 -1.39
C LEU A 109 18.66 -1.06 -2.13
N MET A 110 18.71 0.05 -1.41
CA MET A 110 18.80 1.41 -1.98
C MET A 110 20.22 1.77 -2.46
N VAL A 111 20.81 0.92 -3.30
CA VAL A 111 22.21 1.05 -3.75
C VAL A 111 22.46 2.33 -4.57
N ARG A 112 21.49 2.78 -5.37
CA ARG A 112 21.63 3.96 -6.24
C ARG A 112 21.44 5.29 -5.50
N ALA A 113 20.72 5.27 -4.41
CA ALA A 113 20.46 6.42 -3.56
C ALA A 113 20.46 5.94 -2.09
N PRO A 114 21.63 5.63 -1.54
CA PRO A 114 21.73 5.13 -0.18
C PRO A 114 21.22 6.17 0.80
N MET A 115 20.50 5.72 1.80
CA MET A 115 19.93 6.54 2.88
C MET A 115 20.37 6.01 4.23
N THR A 116 20.58 6.89 5.19
CA THR A 116 20.63 6.53 6.60
C THR A 116 19.25 6.10 7.08
N ALA A 117 19.17 5.38 8.20
CA ALA A 117 17.89 5.02 8.80
C ALA A 117 17.02 6.25 9.09
N LEU A 118 17.62 7.32 9.60
CA LEU A 118 16.93 8.57 9.89
C LEU A 118 16.38 9.26 8.62
N GLU A 119 17.12 9.24 7.51
CA GLU A 119 16.66 9.80 6.23
C GLU A 119 15.52 8.98 5.65
N LEU A 120 15.58 7.65 5.76
CA LEU A 120 14.47 6.77 5.38
C LEU A 120 13.22 7.10 6.20
N LEU A 121 13.32 7.17 7.52
CA LEU A 121 12.20 7.51 8.40
C LEU A 121 11.62 8.89 8.08
N LYS A 122 12.46 9.91 7.89
CA LYS A 122 12.00 11.25 7.45
C LYS A 122 11.26 11.21 6.11
N THR A 123 11.70 10.34 5.20
CA THR A 123 11.03 10.18 3.91
C THR A 123 9.66 9.52 4.09
N LEU A 124 9.56 8.47 4.89
CA LEU A 124 8.29 7.81 5.21
C LEU A 124 7.30 8.76 5.90
N SER A 125 7.77 9.58 6.85
CA SER A 125 6.94 10.60 7.50
C SER A 125 6.36 11.60 6.48
N ARG A 126 7.19 12.12 5.59
CA ARG A 126 6.74 13.03 4.51
C ARG A 126 5.75 12.38 3.54
N GLN A 127 5.75 11.06 3.46
CA GLN A 127 4.82 10.27 2.65
C GLN A 127 3.53 9.90 3.42
N GLY A 128 3.32 10.46 4.63
CA GLY A 128 2.10 10.28 5.39
C GLY A 128 2.11 9.15 6.41
N LEU A 129 3.28 8.61 6.76
CA LEU A 129 3.44 7.56 7.78
C LEU A 129 3.97 8.12 9.10
N GLU A 130 3.38 9.20 9.59
CA GLU A 130 3.91 9.98 10.71
C GLU A 130 3.87 9.21 12.04
N ARG A 131 2.74 8.55 12.37
CA ARG A 131 2.58 7.79 13.60
C ARG A 131 3.48 6.57 13.64
N THR A 132 3.59 5.87 12.49
CA THR A 132 4.49 4.73 12.34
C THR A 132 5.94 5.15 12.55
N VAL A 133 6.36 6.28 11.98
CA VAL A 133 7.72 6.82 12.16
C VAL A 133 7.96 7.23 13.62
N GLN A 134 7.00 7.86 14.29
CA GLN A 134 7.11 8.17 15.72
C GLN A 134 7.37 6.91 16.56
N ALA A 135 6.69 5.82 16.24
CA ALA A 135 6.86 4.54 16.94
C ALA A 135 8.20 3.85 16.62
N LEU A 136 8.88 4.22 15.51
CA LEU A 136 10.14 3.62 15.04
C LEU A 136 11.38 4.46 15.38
N ILE A 137 11.22 5.71 15.84
CA ILE A 137 12.34 6.64 15.97
C ILE A 137 13.43 6.16 16.95
N THR A 138 13.08 5.29 17.88
CA THR A 138 14.01 4.69 18.84
C THR A 138 14.76 3.46 18.31
N ASP A 139 14.40 2.96 17.12
CA ASP A 139 14.99 1.74 16.54
C ASP A 139 15.89 2.03 15.32
N THR A 140 16.39 3.23 15.20
CA THR A 140 17.23 3.64 14.07
C THR A 140 18.52 2.84 13.92
N ASP A 141 19.01 2.25 14.99
CA ASP A 141 20.16 1.35 15.02
C ASP A 141 19.87 -0.04 14.45
N ARG A 142 18.58 -0.40 14.35
CA ARG A 142 18.09 -1.68 13.82
C ARG A 142 17.59 -1.59 12.37
N ILE A 143 17.45 -0.38 11.85
CA ILE A 143 17.00 -0.09 10.47
C ILE A 143 18.23 0.18 9.53
#